data_6a7c2371659401b8d9034d82e5d809f7
#
_entry.id   6a7c2371659401b8d9034d82e5d809f7
#
_cell.length_a   1.000
_cell.length_b   1.000
_cell.length_c   1.000
_cell.angle_alpha   90.00
_cell.angle_beta   90.00
_cell.angle_gamma   90.00
#
_symmetry.space_group_name_H-M   'P 1'
#
loop_
_entity.id
_entity.type
_entity.pdbx_description
1 polymer ?
#
loop_
_entity_poly.entity_id
_entity_poly.type
_entity_poly.pdbx_seq_one_letter_code
_entity_poly.pdbx_strand_id
1 'polypeptide(L)'
;MVKKMNLIVLLLILISTSNFAQFNFRVAFPNLSFSDPLDLQNAGDGTNRIFVVEQDGRIRVFPNDENAQSTKLFLDITDRVTSGGETGLLGLAFHPNYESNGYFYVNYTAPSPLRTVISRFKVSSTNPDSADKNSEQILVTYNQPYSNHNGGAVVFGPDGYLYIGSGDGGSGGDPQNNAQNITSLLGKILRIDVDNPQAPLNYGIPPDNPFVDSTNVNIRKEIYAWGMRNPWRISFDPVTDSLWCGDVGQGDWEEIDIIKKGKNYGWRCYEGNHTYNTSGCNGTYEFPVWEYSHSLGYSITGGFVYRGINVPELVGKYIYGDYVSRRVWSLEYDGINPPTNTQITTSSGSITSFGVDENNELYLVSFNGKIYSFIPTIVPVELISFSAVVVDGKVKLDWFTATEINNSGFSIERATDTSEFEELIFIGGHGTTNNKNEYTYLDESVKSGIYHYRLKQINFDGSYEYLKTVSVDLGMPDGFMLGQNYPNPFNPTTTIEFQIPISEFVSLKVYDSLGREIRVLINEEKKAGFYKVDFDASDLTSGIYFYKLSTDNFSAARKMTILK
;
A
#
# COMPACT_ATOMS: atom_id res chain seq x y z
N MET A 1 -21.89 -58.74 -36.34
CA MET A 1 -21.91 -57.26 -36.49
C MET A 1 -21.59 -56.65 -35.12
N VAL A 2 -20.32 -56.24 -34.96
CA VAL A 2 -19.87 -55.62 -33.70
C VAL A 2 -19.81 -54.10 -33.96
N LYS A 3 -20.67 -53.32 -33.28
CA LYS A 3 -20.64 -51.85 -33.33
C LYS A 3 -19.43 -51.33 -32.57
N LYS A 4 -18.49 -50.69 -33.24
CA LYS A 4 -17.41 -49.90 -32.64
C LYS A 4 -18.03 -48.62 -32.05
N MET A 5 -17.92 -48.46 -30.76
CA MET A 5 -18.26 -47.25 -30.01
C MET A 5 -17.00 -46.38 -29.96
N ASN A 6 -17.00 -45.28 -30.71
CA ASN A 6 -15.90 -44.27 -30.66
C ASN A 6 -16.07 -43.46 -29.38
N LEU A 7 -15.14 -43.63 -28.43
CA LEU A 7 -15.00 -42.82 -27.24
C LEU A 7 -14.24 -41.53 -27.62
N ILE A 8 -14.95 -40.41 -27.73
CA ILE A 8 -14.33 -39.08 -27.88
C ILE A 8 -13.89 -38.64 -26.48
N VAL A 9 -12.59 -38.71 -26.21
CA VAL A 9 -11.98 -38.09 -25.02
C VAL A 9 -11.85 -36.61 -25.27
N LEU A 10 -12.71 -35.83 -24.63
CA LEU A 10 -12.63 -34.38 -24.61
C LEU A 10 -11.52 -33.98 -23.63
N LEU A 11 -10.35 -33.62 -24.17
CA LEU A 11 -9.24 -33.09 -23.37
C LEU A 11 -9.57 -31.63 -22.97
N LEU A 12 -10.11 -31.43 -21.79
CA LEU A 12 -10.25 -30.10 -21.18
C LEU A 12 -8.85 -29.60 -20.83
N ILE A 13 -8.29 -28.77 -21.69
CA ILE A 13 -7.10 -27.97 -21.37
C ILE A 13 -7.59 -26.88 -20.39
N LEU A 14 -7.38 -27.10 -19.09
CA LEU A 14 -7.43 -26.07 -18.08
C LEU A 14 -6.25 -25.11 -18.37
N ILE A 15 -6.53 -24.06 -19.11
CA ILE A 15 -5.63 -22.90 -19.16
C ILE A 15 -5.79 -22.24 -17.79
N SER A 16 -4.89 -22.56 -16.86
CA SER A 16 -4.71 -21.76 -15.67
C SER A 16 -4.15 -20.40 -16.13
N THR A 17 -5.02 -19.43 -16.37
CA THR A 17 -4.62 -18.03 -16.38
C THR A 17 -4.18 -17.72 -14.95
N SER A 18 -2.86 -17.73 -14.71
CA SER A 18 -2.30 -17.13 -13.53
C SER A 18 -2.71 -15.65 -13.58
N ASN A 19 -3.71 -15.27 -12.81
CA ASN A 19 -4.00 -13.88 -12.52
C ASN A 19 -2.81 -13.36 -11.72
N PHE A 20 -1.82 -12.79 -12.43
CA PHE A 20 -0.81 -11.97 -11.79
C PHE A 20 -1.54 -10.76 -11.23
N ALA A 21 -1.47 -10.55 -9.93
CA ALA A 21 -1.89 -9.30 -9.32
C ALA A 21 -1.03 -8.20 -9.95
N GLN A 22 -1.57 -7.50 -10.91
CA GLN A 22 -0.84 -6.47 -11.65
C GLN A 22 -0.97 -5.16 -10.89
N PHE A 23 0.04 -4.81 -10.10
CA PHE A 23 0.12 -3.50 -9.45
C PHE A 23 0.43 -2.43 -10.50
N ASN A 24 -0.22 -1.29 -10.37
CA ASN A 24 0.04 -0.15 -11.23
C ASN A 24 0.97 0.84 -10.54
N PHE A 25 1.70 1.60 -11.34
CA PHE A 25 2.46 2.76 -10.92
C PHE A 25 1.76 4.04 -11.35
N ARG A 26 1.85 5.06 -10.50
CA ARG A 26 1.64 6.44 -10.91
C ARG A 26 2.93 7.24 -10.72
N VAL A 27 3.09 8.30 -11.51
CA VAL A 27 4.13 9.29 -11.24
C VAL A 27 3.77 9.98 -9.92
N ALA A 28 4.60 9.81 -8.89
CA ALA A 28 4.32 10.30 -7.55
C ALA A 28 4.33 11.85 -7.48
N PHE A 29 5.22 12.46 -8.26
CA PHE A 29 5.41 13.92 -8.32
C PHE A 29 5.37 14.39 -9.78
N PRO A 30 4.18 14.55 -10.39
CA PRO A 30 4.02 14.74 -11.83
C PRO A 30 4.67 16.01 -12.34
N ASN A 31 4.73 17.07 -11.53
CA ASN A 31 5.31 18.36 -11.90
C ASN A 31 6.84 18.41 -11.77
N LEU A 32 7.46 17.39 -11.16
CA LEU A 32 8.90 17.33 -10.93
C LEU A 32 9.59 16.43 -11.97
N SER A 33 10.87 16.75 -12.23
CA SER A 33 11.77 15.93 -13.03
C SER A 33 13.19 16.09 -12.51
N PHE A 34 13.95 14.99 -12.51
CA PHE A 34 15.29 14.88 -11.95
C PHE A 34 16.28 14.48 -13.04
N SER A 35 17.54 14.89 -12.88
CA SER A 35 18.61 14.52 -13.80
C SER A 35 19.32 13.27 -13.29
N ASP A 36 19.18 12.16 -13.99
CA ASP A 36 19.82 10.87 -13.64
C ASP A 36 19.69 10.53 -12.14
N PRO A 37 18.45 10.42 -11.60
CA PRO A 37 18.26 10.17 -10.18
C PRO A 37 18.69 8.74 -9.82
N LEU A 38 19.47 8.61 -8.74
CA LEU A 38 20.04 7.34 -8.28
C LEU A 38 19.55 6.89 -6.91
N ASP A 39 19.08 7.81 -6.06
CA ASP A 39 18.62 7.43 -4.73
C ASP A 39 17.51 8.38 -4.24
N LEU A 40 16.68 7.90 -3.31
CA LEU A 40 15.62 8.67 -2.66
C LEU A 40 15.61 8.34 -1.17
N GLN A 41 15.66 9.40 -0.35
CA GLN A 41 15.69 9.29 1.12
C GLN A 41 14.73 10.30 1.76
N ASN A 42 14.31 10.00 2.98
CA ASN A 42 13.72 10.94 3.92
C ASN A 42 14.70 11.21 5.06
N ALA A 43 14.54 12.32 5.77
CA ALA A 43 15.45 12.67 6.86
C ALA A 43 15.06 12.08 8.22
N GLY A 44 13.85 11.55 8.37
CA GLY A 44 13.31 11.03 9.64
C GLY A 44 13.16 12.11 10.71
N ASP A 45 13.02 13.39 10.31
CA ASP A 45 13.00 14.55 11.19
C ASP A 45 11.59 15.14 11.42
N GLY A 46 10.55 14.39 10.99
CA GLY A 46 9.13 14.77 11.12
C GLY A 46 8.70 15.90 10.17
N THR A 47 9.56 16.32 9.22
CA THR A 47 9.21 17.38 8.27
C THR A 47 8.59 16.88 6.98
N ASN A 48 8.54 15.57 6.79
CA ASN A 48 7.98 14.87 5.63
C ASN A 48 8.54 15.42 4.30
N ARG A 49 9.88 15.60 4.23
CA ARG A 49 10.60 16.01 3.03
C ARG A 49 11.21 14.80 2.33
N ILE A 50 11.27 14.88 1.00
CA ILE A 50 11.93 13.90 0.14
C ILE A 50 13.23 14.51 -0.39
N PHE A 51 14.29 13.70 -0.35
CA PHE A 51 15.61 14.04 -0.88
C PHE A 51 15.94 13.09 -2.03
N VAL A 52 16.29 13.64 -3.19
CA VAL A 52 16.65 12.86 -4.38
C VAL A 52 18.09 13.13 -4.74
N VAL A 53 18.87 12.06 -4.87
CA VAL A 53 20.27 12.10 -5.28
C VAL A 53 20.34 12.05 -6.80
N GLU A 54 20.99 13.04 -7.41
CA GLU A 54 21.33 13.10 -8.82
C GLU A 54 22.78 12.65 -9.03
N GLN A 55 23.03 11.80 -10.04
CA GLN A 55 24.31 11.12 -10.25
C GLN A 55 25.51 12.08 -10.36
N ASP A 56 25.28 13.28 -10.89
CA ASP A 56 26.33 14.27 -11.15
C ASP A 56 26.89 14.93 -9.89
N GLY A 57 26.32 14.71 -8.70
CA GLY A 57 26.79 15.28 -7.43
C GLY A 57 25.82 16.24 -6.78
N ARG A 58 24.54 16.25 -7.16
CA ARG A 58 23.50 17.09 -6.56
C ARG A 58 22.55 16.28 -5.70
N ILE A 59 22.01 16.91 -4.68
CA ILE A 59 20.86 16.41 -3.92
C ILE A 59 19.77 17.46 -3.99
N ARG A 60 18.57 17.04 -4.40
CA ARG A 60 17.37 17.87 -4.44
C ARG A 60 16.50 17.59 -3.23
N VAL A 61 15.82 18.62 -2.70
CA VAL A 61 14.85 18.49 -1.61
C VAL A 61 13.54 19.17 -1.97
N PHE A 62 12.42 18.55 -1.55
CA PHE A 62 11.07 19.08 -1.74
C PHE A 62 10.12 18.44 -0.71
N PRO A 63 8.94 19.07 -0.44
CA PRO A 63 7.93 18.46 0.43
C PRO A 63 7.35 17.20 -0.21
N ASN A 64 7.02 16.20 0.58
CA ASN A 64 6.32 14.99 0.13
C ASN A 64 4.84 15.32 -0.16
N ASP A 65 4.62 16.05 -1.24
CA ASP A 65 3.34 16.49 -1.74
C ASP A 65 3.29 16.24 -3.25
N GLU A 66 2.30 15.47 -3.73
CA GLU A 66 2.13 15.17 -5.16
C GLU A 66 1.95 16.43 -6.01
N ASN A 67 1.50 17.53 -5.42
CA ASN A 67 1.33 18.82 -6.07
C ASN A 67 2.59 19.71 -6.05
N ALA A 68 3.71 19.24 -5.50
CA ALA A 68 4.96 20.00 -5.47
C ALA A 68 5.34 20.48 -6.88
N GLN A 69 5.60 21.81 -7.01
CA GLN A 69 5.86 22.46 -8.30
C GLN A 69 7.35 22.62 -8.61
N SER A 70 8.22 22.51 -7.61
CA SER A 70 9.66 22.71 -7.75
C SER A 70 10.44 22.03 -6.65
N THR A 71 11.72 21.79 -6.90
CA THR A 71 12.68 21.33 -5.90
C THR A 71 13.64 22.44 -5.51
N LYS A 72 14.26 22.33 -4.31
CA LYS A 72 15.41 23.15 -3.91
C LYS A 72 16.69 22.34 -4.05
N LEU A 73 17.81 23.03 -4.27
CA LEU A 73 19.13 22.42 -4.26
C LEU A 73 19.60 22.29 -2.80
N PHE A 74 19.66 21.06 -2.29
CA PHE A 74 20.12 20.77 -0.92
C PHE A 74 21.65 20.75 -0.83
N LEU A 75 22.31 19.97 -1.71
CA LEU A 75 23.77 19.87 -1.79
C LEU A 75 24.23 19.94 -3.25
N ASP A 76 25.35 20.62 -3.52
CA ASP A 76 26.06 20.58 -4.80
C ASP A 76 27.56 20.33 -4.57
N ILE A 77 28.01 19.13 -4.93
CA ILE A 77 29.41 18.68 -4.90
C ILE A 77 29.89 18.20 -6.26
N THR A 78 29.30 18.72 -7.34
CA THR A 78 29.68 18.42 -8.73
C THR A 78 31.16 18.72 -9.02
N ASP A 79 31.78 19.62 -8.23
CA ASP A 79 33.19 20.00 -8.33
C ASP A 79 34.17 18.88 -7.88
N ARG A 80 33.70 17.82 -7.24
CA ARG A 80 34.52 16.74 -6.70
C ARG A 80 34.06 15.32 -7.08
N VAL A 81 32.91 15.19 -7.76
CA VAL A 81 32.33 13.93 -8.18
C VAL A 81 32.76 13.60 -9.61
N THR A 82 33.15 12.33 -9.84
CA THR A 82 33.23 11.75 -11.18
C THR A 82 31.95 10.99 -11.43
N SER A 83 31.20 11.33 -12.48
CA SER A 83 29.90 10.73 -12.81
C SER A 83 29.87 10.07 -14.17
N GLY A 84 29.01 9.05 -14.31
CA GLY A 84 28.76 8.30 -15.54
C GLY A 84 28.97 6.79 -15.38
N GLY A 85 28.19 6.00 -16.04
CA GLY A 85 28.13 4.55 -15.79
C GLY A 85 27.74 4.26 -14.33
N GLU A 86 28.59 3.53 -13.58
CA GLU A 86 28.37 3.26 -12.17
C GLU A 86 29.10 4.24 -11.23
N THR A 87 29.75 5.28 -11.77
CA THR A 87 30.39 6.34 -10.97
C THR A 87 29.42 7.50 -10.76
N GLY A 88 29.57 8.22 -9.65
CA GLY A 88 28.70 9.36 -9.34
C GLY A 88 28.56 9.64 -7.85
N LEU A 89 27.58 10.46 -7.49
CA LEU A 89 27.01 10.50 -6.16
C LEU A 89 25.98 9.37 -6.07
N LEU A 90 26.28 8.34 -5.28
CA LEU A 90 25.62 7.02 -5.38
C LEU A 90 24.68 6.71 -4.20
N GLY A 91 24.88 7.35 -3.06
CA GLY A 91 24.04 7.09 -1.88
C GLY A 91 24.02 8.25 -0.90
N LEU A 92 22.94 8.30 -0.13
CA LEU A 92 22.66 9.28 0.92
C LEU A 92 22.08 8.56 2.14
N ALA A 93 22.55 8.91 3.35
CA ALA A 93 21.92 8.51 4.60
C ALA A 93 21.89 9.67 5.59
N PHE A 94 20.76 9.88 6.24
CA PHE A 94 20.66 10.84 7.34
C PHE A 94 21.01 10.15 8.65
N HIS A 95 21.68 10.89 9.54
CA HIS A 95 21.97 10.40 10.88
C HIS A 95 20.68 10.11 11.65
N PRO A 96 20.56 9.06 12.46
CA PRO A 96 19.35 8.79 13.24
C PRO A 96 18.89 9.97 14.14
N ASN A 97 19.83 10.82 14.56
CA ASN A 97 19.56 12.04 15.32
C ASN A 97 19.67 13.31 14.44
N TYR A 98 19.35 13.22 13.14
CA TYR A 98 19.51 14.36 12.20
C TYR A 98 18.79 15.62 12.64
N GLU A 99 17.59 15.50 13.20
CA GLU A 99 16.82 16.63 13.75
C GLU A 99 17.64 17.49 14.71
N SER A 100 18.50 16.85 15.54
CA SER A 100 19.30 17.54 16.54
C SER A 100 20.71 17.91 16.08
N ASN A 101 21.38 17.06 15.30
CA ASN A 101 22.78 17.24 14.92
C ASN A 101 22.99 17.76 13.50
N GLY A 102 22.00 17.59 12.61
CA GLY A 102 22.03 18.02 11.22
C GLY A 102 23.05 17.29 10.35
N TYR A 103 23.52 16.10 10.77
CA TYR A 103 24.49 15.33 10.01
C TYR A 103 23.83 14.39 9.00
N PHE A 104 24.43 14.30 7.81
CA PHE A 104 24.10 13.33 6.79
C PHE A 104 25.36 12.83 6.10
N TYR A 105 25.27 11.67 5.45
CA TYR A 105 26.41 10.94 4.91
C TYR A 105 26.15 10.64 3.44
N VAL A 106 27.20 10.74 2.64
CA VAL A 106 27.13 10.46 1.22
C VAL A 106 28.23 9.49 0.82
N ASN A 107 27.93 8.69 -0.22
CA ASN A 107 28.89 7.86 -0.93
C ASN A 107 29.03 8.38 -2.35
N TYR A 108 30.25 8.76 -2.74
CA TYR A 108 30.50 9.23 -4.10
C TYR A 108 31.85 8.74 -4.64
N THR A 109 32.01 8.77 -5.96
CA THR A 109 33.29 8.50 -6.63
C THR A 109 33.99 9.81 -6.97
N ALA A 110 35.27 9.90 -6.63
CA ALA A 110 36.13 11.05 -6.88
C ALA A 110 37.25 10.70 -7.87
N PRO A 111 37.73 11.68 -8.69
CA PRO A 111 38.79 11.47 -9.68
C PRO A 111 40.20 11.48 -9.05
N SER A 112 41.20 11.03 -9.82
CA SER A 112 42.65 11.29 -9.70
C SER A 112 43.32 10.86 -8.36
N PRO A 113 43.37 9.60 -7.98
CA PRO A 113 42.88 8.42 -8.70
C PRO A 113 41.39 8.24 -8.48
N LEU A 114 40.74 7.44 -9.35
CA LEU A 114 39.35 7.04 -9.15
C LEU A 114 39.25 6.30 -7.82
N ARG A 115 38.37 6.76 -6.95
CA ARG A 115 38.19 6.22 -5.60
C ARG A 115 36.78 6.47 -5.08
N THR A 116 36.33 5.59 -4.23
CA THR A 116 35.14 5.83 -3.41
C THR A 116 35.49 6.72 -2.23
N VAL A 117 34.59 7.62 -1.90
CA VAL A 117 34.65 8.53 -0.75
C VAL A 117 33.35 8.45 0.02
N ILE A 118 33.44 8.13 1.30
CA ILE A 118 32.34 8.22 2.26
C ILE A 118 32.58 9.46 3.10
N SER A 119 31.67 10.42 3.03
CA SER A 119 31.81 11.69 3.72
C SER A 119 30.58 12.04 4.56
N ARG A 120 30.82 12.72 5.68
CA ARG A 120 29.80 13.39 6.48
C ARG A 120 29.72 14.86 6.08
N PHE A 121 28.51 15.35 5.94
CA PHE A 121 28.20 16.78 5.78
C PHE A 121 27.24 17.23 6.89
N LYS A 122 27.00 18.54 6.95
CA LYS A 122 26.06 19.17 7.87
C LYS A 122 25.07 20.06 7.13
N VAL A 123 23.82 20.06 7.58
CA VAL A 123 22.81 21.01 7.12
C VAL A 123 23.21 22.43 7.50
N SER A 124 22.83 23.41 6.70
CA SER A 124 23.04 24.83 6.99
C SER A 124 22.34 25.22 8.30
N SER A 125 23.02 26.00 9.13
CA SER A 125 22.43 26.51 10.38
C SER A 125 21.30 27.53 10.18
N THR A 126 21.14 28.04 8.96
CA THR A 126 20.16 29.10 8.63
C THR A 126 19.08 28.66 7.67
N ASN A 127 19.25 27.52 7.01
CA ASN A 127 18.28 27.00 6.03
C ASN A 127 18.26 25.47 6.05
N PRO A 128 17.19 24.84 6.56
CA PRO A 128 17.08 23.38 6.64
C PRO A 128 17.00 22.70 5.26
N ASP A 129 16.70 23.44 4.19
CA ASP A 129 16.65 22.94 2.81
C ASP A 129 17.97 23.15 2.05
N SER A 130 19.08 23.40 2.75
CA SER A 130 20.40 23.57 2.16
C SER A 130 21.49 23.02 3.08
N ALA A 131 22.45 22.31 2.51
CA ALA A 131 23.62 21.82 3.22
C ALA A 131 24.78 22.80 3.13
N ASP A 132 25.68 22.78 4.13
CA ASP A 132 26.97 23.45 4.05
C ASP A 132 27.97 22.55 3.32
N LYS A 133 28.23 22.80 2.05
CA LYS A 133 29.17 21.99 1.24
C LYS A 133 30.63 22.06 1.74
N ASN A 134 30.96 23.02 2.58
CA ASN A 134 32.29 23.17 3.16
C ASN A 134 32.43 22.44 4.50
N SER A 135 31.34 21.88 5.02
CA SER A 135 31.35 21.07 6.24
C SER A 135 31.84 19.62 6.03
N GLU A 136 32.28 19.28 4.83
CA GLU A 136 32.69 17.93 4.51
C GLU A 136 33.76 17.40 5.46
N GLN A 137 33.50 16.23 6.01
CA GLN A 137 34.47 15.41 6.72
C GLN A 137 34.55 14.04 6.07
N ILE A 138 35.69 13.76 5.40
CA ILE A 138 35.94 12.45 4.82
C ILE A 138 36.14 11.44 5.96
N LEU A 139 35.39 10.33 5.90
CA LEU A 139 35.46 9.21 6.85
C LEU A 139 36.31 8.09 6.26
N VAL A 140 35.86 7.50 5.17
CA VAL A 140 36.52 6.36 4.52
C VAL A 140 36.81 6.70 3.07
N THR A 141 37.96 6.26 2.59
CA THR A 141 38.29 6.34 1.15
C THR A 141 39.12 5.13 0.73
N TYR A 142 38.86 4.62 -0.46
CA TYR A 142 39.61 3.52 -1.07
C TYR A 142 39.57 3.62 -2.60
N ASN A 143 40.67 3.22 -3.23
CA ASN A 143 40.81 3.30 -4.68
C ASN A 143 39.88 2.30 -5.38
N GLN A 144 39.31 2.74 -6.51
CA GLN A 144 38.56 1.92 -7.42
C GLN A 144 39.44 1.53 -8.60
N PRO A 145 39.72 0.23 -8.80
CA PRO A 145 40.53 -0.21 -9.94
C PRO A 145 39.87 0.06 -11.28
N TYR A 146 38.54 0.03 -11.32
CA TYR A 146 37.72 0.24 -12.53
C TYR A 146 36.54 1.15 -12.21
N SER A 147 35.86 1.61 -13.26
CA SER A 147 34.72 2.53 -13.16
C SER A 147 33.36 1.83 -12.96
N ASN A 148 33.36 0.52 -12.79
CA ASN A 148 32.17 -0.29 -12.52
C ASN A 148 32.33 -1.10 -11.23
N HIS A 149 31.24 -1.66 -10.72
CA HIS A 149 31.13 -2.35 -9.42
C HIS A 149 31.59 -1.44 -8.26
N ASN A 150 31.08 -0.22 -8.24
CA ASN A 150 31.44 0.74 -7.20
C ASN A 150 30.56 0.60 -5.96
N GLY A 151 29.49 -0.21 -5.99
CA GLY A 151 28.48 -0.28 -4.95
C GLY A 151 27.76 1.04 -4.82
N GLY A 152 27.67 1.60 -3.62
CA GLY A 152 27.25 2.98 -3.42
C GLY A 152 26.23 3.18 -2.30
N ALA A 153 25.51 2.17 -1.91
CA ALA A 153 24.52 2.27 -0.84
C ALA A 153 25.17 2.59 0.50
N VAL A 154 24.55 3.49 1.26
CA VAL A 154 24.83 3.80 2.66
C VAL A 154 23.54 3.82 3.44
N VAL A 155 23.52 3.20 4.64
CA VAL A 155 22.31 3.14 5.47
C VAL A 155 22.69 2.99 6.93
N PHE A 156 21.92 3.60 7.83
CA PHE A 156 22.06 3.34 9.27
C PHE A 156 21.32 2.08 9.67
N GLY A 157 21.99 1.23 10.46
CA GLY A 157 21.34 0.09 11.08
C GLY A 157 20.57 0.49 12.35
N PRO A 158 19.70 -0.42 12.84
CA PRO A 158 18.96 -0.23 14.10
C PRO A 158 19.91 -0.13 15.31
N ASP A 159 21.15 -0.56 15.15
CA ASP A 159 22.24 -0.45 16.13
C ASP A 159 22.94 0.92 16.13
N GLY A 160 22.53 1.84 15.26
CA GLY A 160 23.05 3.20 15.15
C GLY A 160 24.35 3.33 14.35
N TYR A 161 24.91 2.24 13.81
CA TYR A 161 26.11 2.28 12.99
C TYR A 161 25.82 2.49 11.51
N LEU A 162 26.78 3.05 10.78
CA LEU A 162 26.67 3.26 9.33
C LEU A 162 27.17 2.02 8.58
N TYR A 163 26.31 1.45 7.74
CA TYR A 163 26.61 0.35 6.83
C TYR A 163 26.84 0.87 5.42
N ILE A 164 27.81 0.28 4.71
CA ILE A 164 28.26 0.74 3.40
C ILE A 164 28.41 -0.47 2.48
N GLY A 165 27.72 -0.46 1.34
CA GLY A 165 27.90 -1.42 0.27
C GLY A 165 29.09 -1.04 -0.61
N SER A 166 30.07 -1.92 -0.74
CA SER A 166 31.27 -1.75 -1.57
C SER A 166 31.39 -2.90 -2.56
N GLY A 167 31.40 -2.59 -3.87
CA GLY A 167 31.64 -3.59 -4.91
C GLY A 167 33.08 -4.08 -4.94
N ASP A 168 33.35 -5.14 -5.72
CA ASP A 168 34.67 -5.78 -5.86
C ASP A 168 35.73 -4.91 -6.56
N GLY A 169 35.30 -3.73 -7.06
CA GLY A 169 36.15 -2.77 -7.77
C GLY A 169 36.17 -2.94 -9.28
N GLY A 170 35.37 -3.88 -9.81
CA GLY A 170 35.03 -3.92 -11.22
C GLY A 170 35.83 -4.92 -12.07
N SER A 171 35.62 -4.83 -13.38
CA SER A 171 35.99 -5.81 -14.39
C SER A 171 35.22 -7.13 -14.28
N GLY A 172 35.42 -8.07 -15.22
CA GLY A 172 34.78 -9.38 -15.18
C GLY A 172 35.52 -10.35 -14.25
N GLY A 173 34.77 -11.02 -13.36
CA GLY A 173 35.25 -12.12 -12.56
C GLY A 173 36.22 -11.77 -11.43
N ASP A 174 36.19 -10.54 -10.93
CA ASP A 174 37.05 -10.05 -9.83
C ASP A 174 38.52 -10.46 -9.99
N PRO A 175 39.24 -9.89 -10.98
CA PRO A 175 40.57 -10.34 -11.32
C PRO A 175 41.61 -10.20 -10.18
N GLN A 176 41.37 -9.28 -9.25
CA GLN A 176 42.21 -9.07 -8.06
C GLN A 176 41.79 -9.92 -6.88
N ASN A 177 40.69 -10.68 -6.97
CA ASN A 177 40.10 -11.44 -5.85
C ASN A 177 39.79 -10.57 -4.63
N ASN A 178 39.33 -9.36 -4.87
CA ASN A 178 39.04 -8.38 -3.83
C ASN A 178 37.91 -8.85 -2.89
N ALA A 179 36.88 -9.47 -3.45
CA ALA A 179 35.72 -9.92 -2.68
C ALA A 179 36.12 -10.91 -1.56
N GLN A 180 37.06 -11.82 -1.81
CA GLN A 180 37.56 -12.79 -0.82
C GLN A 180 38.73 -12.26 0.02
N ASN A 181 39.33 -11.12 -0.36
CA ASN A 181 40.47 -10.55 0.32
C ASN A 181 40.06 -9.66 1.50
N ILE A 182 40.13 -10.15 2.73
CA ILE A 182 39.76 -9.39 3.94
C ILE A 182 40.74 -8.28 4.33
N THR A 183 41.83 -8.07 3.56
CA THR A 183 42.71 -6.89 3.71
C THR A 183 42.27 -5.73 2.77
N SER A 184 41.25 -5.94 1.93
CA SER A 184 40.64 -4.97 1.05
C SER A 184 39.29 -4.54 1.57
N LEU A 185 38.88 -3.28 1.31
CA LEU A 185 37.51 -2.80 1.56
C LEU A 185 36.56 -3.07 0.39
N LEU A 186 37.07 -3.55 -0.73
CA LEU A 186 36.30 -3.88 -1.94
C LEU A 186 35.61 -5.25 -1.81
N GLY A 187 34.38 -5.37 -2.35
CA GLY A 187 33.56 -6.59 -2.30
C GLY A 187 33.02 -6.90 -0.88
N LYS A 188 32.52 -5.88 -0.19
CA LYS A 188 32.18 -5.94 1.24
C LYS A 188 30.88 -5.21 1.57
N ILE A 189 30.29 -5.62 2.68
CA ILE A 189 29.48 -4.72 3.51
C ILE A 189 30.37 -4.26 4.67
N LEU A 190 30.59 -2.94 4.76
CA LEU A 190 31.37 -2.33 5.83
C LEU A 190 30.41 -1.79 6.90
N ARG A 191 30.90 -1.68 8.15
CA ARG A 191 30.15 -1.12 9.29
C ARG A 191 31.08 -0.30 10.16
N ILE A 192 30.75 0.99 10.35
CA ILE A 192 31.58 1.95 11.10
C ILE A 192 30.73 2.73 12.12
N ASP A 193 31.40 3.17 13.18
CA ASP A 193 30.84 4.05 14.22
C ASP A 193 31.18 5.51 13.91
N VAL A 194 30.18 6.31 13.52
CA VAL A 194 30.36 7.71 13.15
C VAL A 194 30.31 8.67 14.34
N ASP A 195 29.85 8.20 15.49
CA ASP A 195 29.67 9.00 16.70
C ASP A 195 30.90 8.96 17.62
N ASN A 196 31.67 7.86 17.59
CA ASN A 196 32.83 7.64 18.47
C ASN A 196 34.11 7.46 17.65
N PRO A 197 34.65 8.52 17.01
CA PRO A 197 35.83 8.45 16.18
C PRO A 197 37.06 8.04 16.99
N GLN A 198 37.90 7.17 16.43
CA GLN A 198 39.12 6.64 17.02
C GLN A 198 40.35 7.13 16.23
N ALA A 199 41.05 8.14 16.75
CA ALA A 199 42.21 8.67 16.05
C ALA A 199 43.21 7.57 15.64
N PRO A 200 43.80 7.62 14.43
CA PRO A 200 43.75 8.73 13.46
C PRO A 200 42.52 8.73 12.52
N LEU A 201 41.54 7.83 12.71
CA LEU A 201 40.36 7.72 11.89
C LEU A 201 39.32 8.78 12.32
N ASN A 202 38.51 9.24 11.35
CA ASN A 202 37.37 10.11 11.60
C ASN A 202 36.09 9.32 11.97
N TYR A 203 36.22 8.04 12.25
CA TYR A 203 35.19 7.10 12.70
C TYR A 203 35.76 6.10 13.68
N GLY A 204 34.91 5.35 14.36
CA GLY A 204 35.28 4.21 15.20
C GLY A 204 34.95 2.88 14.53
N ILE A 205 35.52 1.81 15.10
CA ILE A 205 35.16 0.43 14.74
C ILE A 205 34.18 -0.09 15.79
N PRO A 206 33.00 -0.54 15.39
CA PRO A 206 32.05 -1.16 16.30
C PRO A 206 32.69 -2.33 17.06
N PRO A 207 32.49 -2.44 18.39
CA PRO A 207 33.24 -3.39 19.25
C PRO A 207 32.90 -4.86 18.94
N ASP A 208 31.87 -5.12 18.20
CA ASP A 208 31.44 -6.46 17.82
C ASP A 208 31.60 -6.76 16.31
N ASN A 209 32.35 -5.93 15.58
CA ASN A 209 32.68 -6.24 14.18
C ASN A 209 33.51 -7.56 14.11
N PRO A 210 33.33 -8.38 13.06
CA PRO A 210 33.90 -9.72 12.97
C PRO A 210 35.39 -9.80 13.17
N PHE A 211 36.12 -8.76 12.78
CA PHE A 211 37.60 -8.74 12.82
C PHE A 211 38.19 -7.74 13.83
N VAL A 212 37.39 -7.22 14.76
CA VAL A 212 37.82 -6.20 15.72
C VAL A 212 39.01 -6.66 16.57
N ASP A 213 39.01 -7.93 16.99
CA ASP A 213 40.05 -8.53 17.82
C ASP A 213 41.22 -9.10 17.02
N SER A 214 41.24 -8.95 15.70
CA SER A 214 42.34 -9.45 14.89
C SER A 214 43.65 -8.75 15.22
N THR A 215 44.69 -9.54 15.50
CA THR A 215 46.04 -9.06 15.71
C THR A 215 46.78 -8.81 14.39
N ASN A 216 46.27 -9.28 13.27
CA ASN A 216 46.84 -8.99 11.97
C ASN A 216 46.38 -7.59 11.53
N VAL A 217 47.32 -6.65 11.55
CA VAL A 217 47.10 -5.23 11.24
C VAL A 217 46.64 -4.95 9.79
N ASN A 218 46.81 -5.91 8.89
CA ASN A 218 46.38 -5.77 7.49
C ASN A 218 44.90 -6.11 7.32
N ILE A 219 44.26 -6.81 8.26
CA ILE A 219 42.84 -7.14 8.18
C ILE A 219 42.03 -5.88 8.45
N ARG A 220 41.03 -5.63 7.58
CA ARG A 220 40.16 -4.49 7.67
C ARG A 220 39.08 -4.74 8.72
N LYS A 221 39.09 -3.95 9.79
CA LYS A 221 38.18 -4.09 10.94
C LYS A 221 36.79 -3.51 10.65
N GLU A 222 36.69 -2.72 9.61
CA GLU A 222 35.44 -2.15 9.10
C GLU A 222 34.50 -3.21 8.50
N ILE A 223 35.03 -4.38 8.13
CA ILE A 223 34.27 -5.44 7.46
C ILE A 223 33.22 -6.02 8.38
N TYR A 224 31.95 -5.98 7.92
CA TYR A 224 30.81 -6.65 8.55
C TYR A 224 30.52 -8.00 7.88
N ALA A 225 30.53 -8.03 6.53
CA ALA A 225 30.40 -9.21 5.67
C ALA A 225 31.24 -9.02 4.41
N TRP A 226 31.58 -10.13 3.71
CA TRP A 226 32.44 -10.10 2.53
C TRP A 226 31.99 -11.10 1.48
N GLY A 227 32.67 -11.13 0.33
CA GLY A 227 32.31 -11.99 -0.78
C GLY A 227 31.16 -11.45 -1.61
N MET A 228 31.01 -10.11 -1.65
CA MET A 228 30.05 -9.41 -2.47
C MET A 228 30.67 -9.04 -3.84
N ARG A 229 29.85 -8.99 -4.89
CA ARG A 229 30.30 -8.54 -6.20
C ARG A 229 30.03 -7.05 -6.39
N ASN A 230 28.78 -6.64 -6.40
CA ASN A 230 28.36 -5.25 -6.56
C ASN A 230 27.05 -5.01 -5.82
N PRO A 231 27.09 -4.94 -4.47
CA PRO A 231 25.93 -4.71 -3.63
C PRO A 231 25.37 -3.30 -3.90
N TRP A 232 24.42 -3.22 -4.86
CA TRP A 232 23.96 -1.94 -5.39
C TRP A 232 23.05 -1.20 -4.42
N ARG A 233 22.04 -1.89 -3.86
CA ARG A 233 21.19 -1.33 -2.81
C ARG A 233 21.10 -2.28 -1.63
N ILE A 234 21.20 -1.70 -0.44
CA ILE A 234 20.97 -2.37 0.83
C ILE A 234 19.92 -1.60 1.61
N SER A 235 19.07 -2.30 2.35
CA SER A 235 18.04 -1.69 3.18
C SER A 235 17.76 -2.54 4.42
N PHE A 236 17.49 -1.88 5.54
CA PHE A 236 16.99 -2.56 6.73
C PHE A 236 15.47 -2.66 6.69
N ASP A 237 14.94 -3.80 7.07
CA ASP A 237 13.54 -3.93 7.43
C ASP A 237 13.34 -3.41 8.86
N PRO A 238 12.57 -2.34 9.10
CA PRO A 238 12.44 -1.74 10.43
C PRO A 238 11.66 -2.61 11.43
N VAL A 239 11.09 -3.73 11.00
CA VAL A 239 10.32 -4.65 11.86
C VAL A 239 11.15 -5.86 12.28
N THR A 240 11.99 -6.38 11.40
CA THR A 240 12.79 -7.60 11.65
C THR A 240 14.27 -7.32 11.85
N ASP A 241 14.72 -6.08 11.68
CA ASP A 241 16.12 -5.65 11.68
C ASP A 241 17.01 -6.39 10.66
N SER A 242 16.40 -7.07 9.70
CA SER A 242 17.12 -7.79 8.65
C SER A 242 17.69 -6.83 7.62
N LEU A 243 18.97 -6.97 7.30
CA LEU A 243 19.63 -6.20 6.24
C LEU A 243 19.52 -6.95 4.92
N TRP A 244 18.70 -6.44 4.01
CA TRP A 244 18.51 -6.96 2.67
C TRP A 244 19.48 -6.33 1.69
N CYS A 245 19.94 -7.11 0.71
CA CYS A 245 20.89 -6.67 -0.31
C CYS A 245 20.50 -7.24 -1.67
N GLY A 246 20.53 -6.40 -2.71
CA GLY A 246 20.60 -6.86 -4.09
C GLY A 246 22.05 -6.80 -4.55
N ASP A 247 22.65 -7.94 -4.83
CA ASP A 247 24.04 -8.05 -5.33
C ASP A 247 24.01 -8.40 -6.81
N VAL A 248 24.59 -7.53 -7.64
CA VAL A 248 24.55 -7.67 -9.12
C VAL A 248 25.49 -8.77 -9.55
N GLY A 249 24.94 -9.75 -10.25
CA GLY A 249 25.65 -10.91 -10.78
C GLY A 249 26.59 -10.64 -11.95
N GLN A 250 27.32 -11.68 -12.40
CA GLN A 250 28.32 -11.54 -13.45
C GLN A 250 27.79 -11.82 -14.86
N GLY A 251 27.11 -12.92 -15.06
CA GLY A 251 26.75 -13.35 -16.40
C GLY A 251 25.53 -14.24 -16.52
N ASP A 252 25.14 -14.91 -15.45
CA ASP A 252 24.05 -15.88 -15.49
C ASP A 252 22.99 -15.66 -14.42
N TRP A 253 23.38 -15.13 -13.23
CA TRP A 253 22.49 -15.06 -12.07
C TRP A 253 22.59 -13.72 -11.34
N GLU A 254 21.43 -13.21 -10.92
CA GLU A 254 21.25 -12.08 -9.99
C GLU A 254 20.77 -12.61 -8.64
N GLU A 255 21.19 -11.97 -7.53
CA GLU A 255 20.91 -12.52 -6.20
C GLU A 255 20.38 -11.50 -5.19
N ILE A 256 19.60 -12.02 -4.22
CA ILE A 256 19.08 -11.28 -3.07
C ILE A 256 19.55 -11.98 -1.81
N ASP A 257 20.24 -11.22 -0.97
CA ASP A 257 20.80 -11.69 0.28
C ASP A 257 20.16 -11.06 1.51
N ILE A 258 20.14 -11.80 2.61
CA ILE A 258 19.99 -11.24 3.95
C ILE A 258 21.38 -11.25 4.60
N ILE A 259 21.93 -10.05 4.78
CA ILE A 259 23.30 -9.87 5.23
C ILE A 259 23.44 -10.13 6.73
N LYS A 260 24.28 -11.09 7.08
CA LYS A 260 24.57 -11.51 8.45
C LYS A 260 26.03 -11.22 8.81
N LYS A 261 26.24 -10.81 10.05
CA LYS A 261 27.56 -10.50 10.58
C LYS A 261 28.52 -11.68 10.43
N GLY A 262 29.73 -11.42 9.89
CA GLY A 262 30.82 -12.41 9.80
C GLY A 262 30.59 -13.48 8.72
N LYS A 263 29.69 -13.25 7.75
CA LYS A 263 29.43 -14.20 6.68
C LYS A 263 30.11 -13.81 5.38
N ASN A 264 30.44 -14.87 4.60
CA ASN A 264 31.02 -14.80 3.26
C ASN A 264 29.97 -15.19 2.23
N TYR A 265 29.61 -14.29 1.31
CA TYR A 265 28.58 -14.47 0.31
C TYR A 265 29.06 -15.10 -1.00
N GLY A 266 30.32 -15.50 -1.04
CA GLY A 266 30.83 -16.47 -1.99
C GLY A 266 31.42 -15.89 -3.27
N TRP A 267 31.17 -14.65 -3.66
CA TRP A 267 31.81 -14.08 -4.84
C TRP A 267 33.34 -14.00 -4.65
N ARG A 268 34.18 -14.42 -5.58
CA ARG A 268 33.94 -14.94 -6.95
C ARG A 268 33.87 -16.48 -7.03
N CYS A 269 33.84 -17.19 -5.94
CA CYS A 269 33.77 -18.65 -5.95
C CYS A 269 32.43 -19.12 -6.50
N TYR A 270 31.39 -18.37 -6.20
CA TYR A 270 30.01 -18.60 -6.63
C TYR A 270 29.40 -17.34 -7.24
N GLU A 271 28.44 -17.54 -8.13
CA GLU A 271 27.49 -16.57 -8.63
C GLU A 271 26.11 -17.13 -8.27
N GLY A 272 25.39 -16.49 -7.32
CA GLY A 272 24.25 -17.11 -6.68
C GLY A 272 24.61 -18.43 -5.98
N ASN A 273 23.80 -19.46 -6.21
CA ASN A 273 24.06 -20.83 -5.75
C ASN A 273 24.97 -21.63 -6.70
N HIS A 274 25.54 -21.01 -7.73
CA HIS A 274 26.24 -21.68 -8.81
C HIS A 274 27.73 -21.45 -8.75
N THR A 275 28.52 -22.51 -8.96
CA THR A 275 29.99 -22.39 -8.99
C THR A 275 30.44 -21.54 -10.17
N TYR A 276 31.28 -20.53 -9.90
CA TYR A 276 31.84 -19.66 -10.93
C TYR A 276 33.35 -19.89 -11.09
N ASN A 277 34.16 -19.45 -10.12
CA ASN A 277 35.62 -19.65 -10.16
C ASN A 277 36.09 -20.13 -8.80
N THR A 278 36.23 -21.44 -8.65
CA THR A 278 36.55 -22.10 -7.39
C THR A 278 38.07 -22.12 -7.06
N SER A 279 38.90 -21.50 -7.91
CA SER A 279 40.34 -21.44 -7.67
C SER A 279 40.69 -20.60 -6.43
N GLY A 280 41.26 -21.22 -5.42
CA GLY A 280 41.60 -20.58 -4.16
C GLY A 280 40.45 -20.46 -3.16
N CYS A 281 39.33 -21.08 -3.44
CA CYS A 281 38.14 -21.05 -2.61
C CYS A 281 38.19 -22.08 -1.50
N ASN A 282 38.37 -21.61 -0.26
CA ASN A 282 38.44 -22.44 0.93
C ASN A 282 37.61 -21.78 2.05
N GLY A 283 36.33 -22.02 2.11
CA GLY A 283 35.49 -21.38 3.11
C GLY A 283 34.10 -21.96 3.21
N THR A 284 33.37 -21.50 4.23
CA THR A 284 31.93 -21.69 4.34
C THR A 284 31.27 -20.45 3.77
N TYR A 285 30.30 -20.64 2.94
CA TYR A 285 29.58 -19.56 2.24
C TYR A 285 28.15 -19.50 2.72
N GLU A 286 27.61 -18.30 2.77
CA GLU A 286 26.18 -18.02 2.92
C GLU A 286 25.62 -17.80 1.52
N PHE A 287 24.58 -18.53 1.16
CA PHE A 287 23.96 -18.45 -0.14
C PHE A 287 22.74 -17.52 -0.12
N PRO A 288 22.37 -16.93 -1.28
CA PRO A 288 21.25 -16.01 -1.36
C PRO A 288 19.93 -16.65 -0.94
N VAL A 289 19.03 -15.82 -0.43
CA VAL A 289 17.64 -16.25 -0.14
C VAL A 289 16.84 -16.41 -1.41
N TRP A 290 17.21 -15.67 -2.45
CA TRP A 290 16.59 -15.75 -3.78
C TRP A 290 17.60 -15.43 -4.87
N GLU A 291 17.48 -16.11 -6.00
CA GLU A 291 18.24 -15.81 -7.23
C GLU A 291 17.33 -15.89 -8.45
N TYR A 292 17.69 -15.19 -9.50
CA TYR A 292 17.04 -15.31 -10.79
C TYR A 292 18.05 -15.25 -11.94
N SER A 293 17.77 -16.05 -12.99
CA SER A 293 18.67 -16.12 -14.15
C SER A 293 18.52 -14.91 -15.08
N HIS A 294 19.53 -14.69 -15.91
CA HIS A 294 19.54 -13.65 -16.95
C HIS A 294 18.44 -13.83 -18.02
N SER A 295 17.66 -14.90 -17.98
CA SER A 295 16.42 -15.00 -18.77
C SER A 295 15.29 -14.11 -18.25
N LEU A 296 15.37 -13.66 -16.98
CA LEU A 296 14.37 -12.81 -16.33
C LEU A 296 14.83 -11.35 -16.18
N GLY A 297 16.13 -11.11 -15.95
CA GLY A 297 16.71 -9.78 -15.75
C GLY A 297 18.22 -9.86 -15.79
N TYR A 298 18.93 -8.73 -15.85
CA TYR A 298 20.37 -8.68 -16.10
C TYR A 298 21.15 -7.83 -15.09
N SER A 299 20.47 -7.12 -14.19
CA SER A 299 21.11 -6.23 -13.22
C SER A 299 20.12 -5.88 -12.12
N ILE A 300 20.19 -6.60 -11.02
CA ILE A 300 19.34 -6.34 -9.88
C ILE A 300 19.63 -4.96 -9.29
N THR A 301 18.57 -4.22 -8.99
CA THR A 301 18.70 -2.95 -8.25
C THR A 301 18.68 -3.16 -6.74
N GLY A 302 18.01 -4.20 -6.27
CA GLY A 302 17.63 -4.35 -4.86
C GLY A 302 16.31 -3.61 -4.55
N GLY A 303 16.00 -3.39 -3.28
CA GLY A 303 14.72 -2.81 -2.89
C GLY A 303 14.53 -2.66 -1.39
N PHE A 304 13.26 -2.70 -0.94
CA PHE A 304 12.85 -2.54 0.46
C PHE A 304 11.75 -3.53 0.85
N VAL A 305 11.71 -3.93 2.11
CA VAL A 305 10.52 -4.57 2.67
C VAL A 305 9.44 -3.50 2.84
N TYR A 306 8.31 -3.69 2.18
CA TYR A 306 7.22 -2.71 2.24
C TYR A 306 6.57 -2.70 3.63
N ARG A 307 6.51 -1.51 4.25
CA ARG A 307 5.94 -1.28 5.57
C ARG A 307 4.95 -0.12 5.61
N GLY A 308 4.61 0.43 4.43
CA GLY A 308 3.55 1.42 4.28
C GLY A 308 2.15 0.83 4.47
N ILE A 309 1.14 1.69 4.39
CA ILE A 309 -0.26 1.32 4.60
C ILE A 309 -1.10 1.45 3.33
N ASN A 310 -0.60 2.14 2.30
CA ASN A 310 -1.36 2.44 1.09
C ASN A 310 -1.56 1.23 0.17
N VAL A 311 -0.70 0.19 0.30
CA VAL A 311 -0.77 -1.04 -0.50
C VAL A 311 -0.69 -2.26 0.44
N PRO A 312 -1.77 -2.60 1.17
CA PRO A 312 -1.77 -3.63 2.21
C PRO A 312 -1.28 -5.01 1.73
N GLU A 313 -1.48 -5.34 0.45
CA GLU A 313 -1.10 -6.62 -0.13
C GLU A 313 0.43 -6.79 -0.25
N LEU A 314 1.19 -5.69 -0.18
CA LEU A 314 2.64 -5.70 -0.22
C LEU A 314 3.29 -5.72 1.17
N VAL A 315 2.53 -5.49 2.24
CA VAL A 315 3.07 -5.42 3.61
C VAL A 315 3.83 -6.68 3.97
N GLY A 316 5.08 -6.51 4.40
CA GLY A 316 5.97 -7.60 4.78
C GLY A 316 6.74 -8.26 3.64
N LYS A 317 6.48 -7.88 2.40
CA LYS A 317 7.20 -8.42 1.23
C LYS A 317 8.36 -7.51 0.84
N TYR A 318 9.47 -8.11 0.43
CA TYR A 318 10.60 -7.38 -0.14
C TYR A 318 10.28 -7.03 -1.59
N ILE A 319 10.18 -5.74 -1.88
CA ILE A 319 9.88 -5.22 -3.22
C ILE A 319 11.18 -4.80 -3.86
N TYR A 320 11.51 -5.39 -5.00
CA TYR A 320 12.77 -5.16 -5.69
C TYR A 320 12.60 -5.09 -7.21
N GLY A 321 13.62 -4.59 -7.90
CA GLY A 321 13.59 -4.42 -9.34
C GLY A 321 14.89 -4.77 -10.04
N ASP A 322 14.82 -4.84 -11.37
CA ASP A 322 15.96 -5.02 -12.28
C ASP A 322 16.08 -3.80 -13.19
N TYR A 323 17.31 -3.27 -13.28
CA TYR A 323 17.60 -2.06 -14.03
C TYR A 323 17.35 -2.24 -15.55
N VAL A 324 17.73 -3.40 -16.10
CA VAL A 324 17.71 -3.66 -17.56
C VAL A 324 16.33 -4.13 -18.01
N SER A 325 15.78 -5.16 -17.38
CA SER A 325 14.46 -5.70 -17.72
C SER A 325 13.32 -4.81 -17.26
N ARG A 326 13.58 -3.92 -16.29
CA ARG A 326 12.62 -3.00 -15.67
C ARG A 326 11.48 -3.71 -14.92
N ARG A 327 11.60 -5.02 -14.72
CA ARG A 327 10.64 -5.82 -13.95
C ARG A 327 10.74 -5.46 -12.48
N VAL A 328 9.59 -5.52 -11.82
CA VAL A 328 9.47 -5.36 -10.36
C VAL A 328 8.80 -6.59 -9.80
N TRP A 329 9.37 -7.11 -8.72
CA TRP A 329 8.89 -8.30 -8.03
C TRP A 329 8.60 -8.00 -6.57
N SER A 330 7.76 -8.84 -5.97
CA SER A 330 7.61 -9.01 -4.54
C SER A 330 8.15 -10.37 -4.14
N LEU A 331 9.03 -10.40 -3.15
CA LEU A 331 9.57 -11.61 -2.54
C LEU A 331 9.00 -11.74 -1.14
N GLU A 332 8.27 -12.82 -0.90
CA GLU A 332 7.74 -13.19 0.40
C GLU A 332 8.64 -14.24 1.03
N TYR A 333 9.20 -13.93 2.20
CA TYR A 333 10.13 -14.81 2.92
C TYR A 333 9.99 -14.60 4.43
N ASP A 334 9.73 -15.68 5.16
CA ASP A 334 9.52 -15.67 6.61
C ASP A 334 10.74 -16.16 7.41
N GLY A 335 11.86 -16.42 6.72
CA GLY A 335 13.10 -16.93 7.34
C GLY A 335 13.10 -18.44 7.57
N ILE A 336 12.04 -19.17 7.24
CA ILE A 336 11.88 -20.60 7.51
C ILE A 336 11.51 -21.37 6.25
N ASN A 337 10.45 -20.93 5.57
CA ASN A 337 9.92 -21.59 4.39
C ASN A 337 10.63 -21.12 3.11
N PRO A 338 10.61 -21.92 2.02
CA PRO A 338 11.10 -21.46 0.73
C PRO A 338 10.43 -20.15 0.32
N PRO A 339 11.18 -19.17 -0.20
CA PRO A 339 10.63 -17.89 -0.59
C PRO A 339 9.68 -18.02 -1.78
N THR A 340 8.67 -17.15 -1.83
CA THR A 340 7.76 -17.03 -2.97
C THR A 340 8.01 -15.70 -3.68
N ASN A 341 8.36 -15.79 -4.97
CA ASN A 341 8.65 -14.61 -5.78
C ASN A 341 7.57 -14.40 -6.85
N THR A 342 7.02 -13.20 -6.91
CA THR A 342 5.96 -12.85 -7.85
C THR A 342 6.32 -11.57 -8.59
N GLN A 343 6.33 -11.60 -9.94
CA GLN A 343 6.43 -10.36 -10.71
C GLN A 343 5.12 -9.58 -10.54
N ILE A 344 5.24 -8.35 -10.05
CA ILE A 344 4.07 -7.50 -9.74
C ILE A 344 3.80 -6.46 -10.83
N THR A 345 4.85 -5.98 -11.52
CA THR A 345 4.70 -4.99 -12.60
C THR A 345 5.99 -4.85 -13.42
N THR A 346 5.99 -3.89 -14.37
CA THR A 346 7.18 -3.49 -15.15
C THR A 346 7.22 -1.96 -15.22
N SER A 347 8.35 -1.35 -14.85
CA SER A 347 8.56 0.10 -14.90
C SER A 347 8.65 0.61 -16.35
N SER A 348 8.26 1.86 -16.56
CA SER A 348 8.41 2.54 -17.86
C SER A 348 9.86 2.94 -18.20
N GLY A 349 10.74 3.02 -17.19
CA GLY A 349 12.17 3.32 -17.33
C GLY A 349 13.03 2.43 -16.46
N SER A 350 14.35 2.45 -16.67
CA SER A 350 15.31 1.68 -15.88
C SER A 350 15.25 2.05 -14.41
N ILE A 351 15.24 1.06 -13.53
CA ILE A 351 15.07 1.22 -12.09
C ILE A 351 16.45 1.42 -11.46
N THR A 352 16.70 2.59 -10.90
CA THR A 352 17.99 2.92 -10.29
C THR A 352 18.02 2.69 -8.79
N SER A 353 16.88 2.87 -8.14
CA SER A 353 16.72 2.67 -6.70
C SER A 353 15.26 2.52 -6.32
N PHE A 354 15.08 2.19 -5.07
CA PHE A 354 13.86 2.41 -4.31
C PHE A 354 14.19 3.29 -3.11
N GLY A 355 13.18 3.90 -2.49
CA GLY A 355 13.29 4.65 -1.27
C GLY A 355 11.95 4.74 -0.56
N VAL A 356 11.97 5.14 0.71
CA VAL A 356 10.75 5.25 1.51
C VAL A 356 10.60 6.68 2.06
N ASP A 357 9.36 7.10 2.28
CA ASP A 357 9.08 8.33 3.04
C ASP A 357 9.03 8.08 4.56
N GLU A 358 8.72 9.09 5.34
CA GLU A 358 8.61 8.99 6.81
C GLU A 358 7.46 8.08 7.28
N ASN A 359 6.51 7.75 6.39
CA ASN A 359 5.41 6.81 6.64
C ASN A 359 5.71 5.39 6.15
N ASN A 360 6.95 5.12 5.70
CA ASN A 360 7.39 3.87 5.05
C ASN A 360 6.65 3.55 3.73
N GLU A 361 6.04 4.56 3.09
CA GLU A 361 5.52 4.38 1.75
C GLU A 361 6.65 4.28 0.73
N LEU A 362 6.56 3.30 -0.15
CA LEU A 362 7.62 2.93 -1.07
C LEU A 362 7.53 3.70 -2.38
N TYR A 363 8.66 4.23 -2.81
CA TYR A 363 8.85 4.89 -4.10
C TYR A 363 9.88 4.13 -4.94
N LEU A 364 9.64 4.09 -6.25
CA LEU A 364 10.58 3.61 -7.25
C LEU A 364 11.23 4.81 -7.94
N VAL A 365 12.56 4.85 -7.98
CA VAL A 365 13.36 5.86 -8.66
C VAL A 365 13.76 5.32 -10.04
N SER A 366 13.49 6.11 -11.09
CA SER A 366 13.77 5.69 -12.46
C SER A 366 14.70 6.65 -13.19
N PHE A 367 15.61 6.09 -13.95
CA PHE A 367 16.59 6.84 -14.75
C PHE A 367 15.97 7.74 -15.84
N ASN A 368 14.66 7.60 -16.08
CA ASN A 368 13.90 8.52 -16.93
C ASN A 368 13.57 9.88 -16.25
N GLY A 369 14.10 10.12 -15.06
CA GLY A 369 13.91 11.37 -14.31
C GLY A 369 12.61 11.44 -13.51
N LYS A 370 11.86 10.34 -13.38
CA LYS A 370 10.60 10.28 -12.64
C LYS A 370 10.70 9.36 -11.42
N ILE A 371 9.88 9.69 -10.43
CA ILE A 371 9.65 8.88 -9.23
C ILE A 371 8.23 8.34 -9.31
N TYR A 372 8.06 7.08 -9.00
CA TYR A 372 6.77 6.39 -9.07
C TYR A 372 6.37 5.87 -7.69
N SER A 373 5.09 5.97 -7.36
CA SER A 373 4.46 5.30 -6.23
C SER A 373 3.64 4.10 -6.69
N PHE A 374 3.51 3.12 -5.82
CA PHE A 374 2.65 1.97 -6.05
C PHE A 374 1.20 2.38 -5.83
N ILE A 375 0.33 1.90 -6.71
CA ILE A 375 -1.11 2.03 -6.55
C ILE A 375 -1.63 0.60 -6.35
N PRO A 376 -2.45 0.34 -5.32
CA PRO A 376 -3.14 -0.94 -5.22
C PRO A 376 -3.89 -1.17 -6.54
N THR A 377 -3.87 -2.38 -7.02
CA THR A 377 -4.80 -2.75 -8.08
C THR A 377 -6.17 -2.52 -7.48
N ILE A 378 -6.90 -1.54 -8.00
CA ILE A 378 -8.29 -1.37 -7.63
C ILE A 378 -8.97 -2.64 -8.15
N VAL A 379 -9.04 -3.67 -7.33
CA VAL A 379 -10.09 -4.68 -7.47
C VAL A 379 -11.30 -3.94 -6.92
N PRO A 380 -12.27 -3.60 -7.76
CA PRO A 380 -13.51 -2.99 -7.28
C PRO A 380 -14.03 -3.84 -6.13
N VAL A 381 -14.77 -3.22 -5.20
CA VAL A 381 -15.50 -3.99 -4.19
C VAL A 381 -16.20 -5.15 -4.90
N GLU A 382 -15.81 -6.38 -4.60
CA GLU A 382 -16.44 -7.54 -5.22
C GLU A 382 -17.82 -7.71 -4.59
N LEU A 383 -18.82 -7.12 -5.24
CA LEU A 383 -20.21 -7.23 -4.83
C LEU A 383 -20.72 -8.65 -5.13
N ILE A 384 -20.91 -9.45 -4.10
CA ILE A 384 -21.48 -10.80 -4.23
C ILE A 384 -22.94 -10.74 -4.67
N SER A 385 -23.72 -9.87 -4.01
CA SER A 385 -25.13 -9.71 -4.33
C SER A 385 -25.65 -8.35 -3.88
N PHE A 386 -26.67 -7.89 -4.58
CA PHE A 386 -27.53 -6.78 -4.20
C PHE A 386 -28.95 -7.13 -4.54
N SER A 387 -29.86 -7.05 -3.58
CA SER A 387 -31.26 -7.42 -3.73
C SER A 387 -32.19 -6.44 -3.05
N ALA A 388 -33.40 -6.30 -3.60
CA ALA A 388 -34.48 -5.53 -3.05
C ALA A 388 -35.71 -6.44 -2.92
N VAL A 389 -36.32 -6.49 -1.73
CA VAL A 389 -37.52 -7.28 -1.47
C VAL A 389 -38.58 -6.45 -0.76
N VAL A 390 -39.86 -6.70 -1.05
CA VAL A 390 -40.96 -6.05 -0.34
C VAL A 390 -41.23 -6.79 0.97
N VAL A 391 -41.20 -6.06 2.07
CA VAL A 391 -41.52 -6.57 3.41
C VAL A 391 -42.47 -5.57 4.07
N ASP A 392 -43.68 -6.00 4.39
CA ASP A 392 -44.71 -5.18 5.06
C ASP A 392 -44.95 -3.80 4.39
N GLY A 393 -44.97 -3.78 3.03
CA GLY A 393 -45.17 -2.56 2.28
C GLY A 393 -43.99 -1.57 2.25
N LYS A 394 -42.82 -2.01 2.69
CA LYS A 394 -41.53 -1.33 2.66
C LYS A 394 -40.56 -2.08 1.74
N VAL A 395 -39.44 -1.48 1.37
CA VAL A 395 -38.40 -2.15 0.59
C VAL A 395 -37.19 -2.40 1.46
N LYS A 396 -36.87 -3.68 1.67
CA LYS A 396 -35.64 -4.10 2.32
C LYS A 396 -34.57 -4.33 1.23
N LEU A 397 -33.44 -3.66 1.39
CA LEU A 397 -32.26 -3.81 0.56
C LEU A 397 -31.21 -4.60 1.36
N ASP A 398 -30.69 -5.65 0.75
CA ASP A 398 -29.58 -6.44 1.33
C ASP A 398 -28.47 -6.56 0.27
N TRP A 399 -27.20 -6.32 0.69
CA TRP A 399 -26.03 -6.58 -0.16
C TRP A 399 -24.88 -7.16 0.62
N PHE A 400 -24.05 -7.89 -0.11
CA PHE A 400 -22.90 -8.58 0.41
C PHE A 400 -21.68 -8.26 -0.44
N THR A 401 -20.54 -8.01 0.21
CA THR A 401 -19.23 -7.87 -0.43
C THR A 401 -18.37 -9.08 -0.11
N ALA A 402 -17.54 -9.54 -1.07
CA ALA A 402 -16.49 -10.54 -0.82
C ALA A 402 -15.24 -9.88 -0.25
N THR A 403 -14.87 -8.75 -0.84
CA THR A 403 -13.72 -7.93 -0.46
C THR A 403 -14.09 -6.46 -0.55
N GLU A 404 -13.42 -5.63 0.23
CA GLU A 404 -13.50 -4.18 0.11
C GLU A 404 -12.09 -3.59 0.13
N ILE A 405 -11.81 -2.60 -0.73
CA ILE A 405 -10.53 -1.91 -0.77
C ILE A 405 -10.79 -0.42 -0.81
N ASN A 406 -10.17 0.32 0.12
CA ASN A 406 -10.30 1.78 0.22
C ASN A 406 -11.76 2.28 0.31
N ASN A 407 -12.69 1.40 0.74
CA ASN A 407 -14.13 1.67 0.73
C ASN A 407 -14.54 2.53 1.92
N SER A 408 -14.85 3.81 1.67
CA SER A 408 -15.46 4.70 2.67
C SER A 408 -16.89 4.26 2.99
N GLY A 409 -17.63 3.77 1.98
CA GLY A 409 -18.99 3.27 2.15
C GLY A 409 -19.81 3.25 0.87
N PHE A 410 -21.12 3.08 1.08
CA PHE A 410 -22.11 2.96 0.02
C PHE A 410 -23.17 4.04 0.14
N SER A 411 -23.38 4.82 -0.93
CA SER A 411 -24.58 5.63 -1.11
C SER A 411 -25.66 4.78 -1.76
N ILE A 412 -26.82 4.70 -1.12
CA ILE A 412 -28.01 4.07 -1.69
C ILE A 412 -28.80 5.15 -2.39
N GLU A 413 -29.00 4.98 -3.69
CA GLU A 413 -29.78 5.89 -4.49
C GLU A 413 -31.04 5.21 -5.01
N ARG A 414 -32.15 5.96 -5.08
CA ARG A 414 -33.47 5.49 -5.52
C ARG A 414 -34.01 6.36 -6.65
N ALA A 415 -34.67 5.73 -7.61
CA ALA A 415 -35.45 6.38 -8.64
C ALA A 415 -36.82 5.68 -8.81
N THR A 416 -37.74 6.35 -9.48
CA THR A 416 -38.95 5.76 -10.06
C THR A 416 -38.81 5.74 -11.59
N ASP A 417 -39.74 5.12 -12.32
CA ASP A 417 -39.74 5.13 -13.81
C ASP A 417 -39.74 6.54 -14.42
N THR A 418 -40.08 7.57 -13.65
CA THR A 418 -40.22 8.95 -14.10
C THR A 418 -39.31 9.95 -13.38
N SER A 419 -38.45 9.50 -12.47
CA SER A 419 -37.53 10.37 -11.72
C SER A 419 -36.06 10.00 -11.94
N GLU A 420 -35.19 10.97 -11.74
CA GLU A 420 -33.75 10.71 -11.62
C GLU A 420 -33.43 10.02 -10.28
N PHE A 421 -32.21 9.41 -10.18
CA PHE A 421 -31.75 8.81 -8.95
C PHE A 421 -31.42 9.88 -7.90
N GLU A 422 -31.99 9.72 -6.72
CA GLU A 422 -31.72 10.56 -5.55
C GLU A 422 -31.09 9.73 -4.43
N GLU A 423 -30.08 10.29 -3.75
CA GLU A 423 -29.44 9.65 -2.60
C GLU A 423 -30.43 9.57 -1.43
N LEU A 424 -30.62 8.37 -0.89
CA LEU A 424 -31.42 8.13 0.31
C LEU A 424 -30.59 8.19 1.58
N ILE A 425 -29.43 7.53 1.56
CA ILE A 425 -28.56 7.38 2.73
C ILE A 425 -27.17 6.95 2.31
N PHE A 426 -26.17 7.33 3.12
CA PHE A 426 -24.82 6.78 3.07
C PHE A 426 -24.63 5.79 4.22
N ILE A 427 -24.10 4.60 3.93
CA ILE A 427 -23.76 3.55 4.92
C ILE A 427 -22.26 3.32 4.86
N GLY A 428 -21.58 3.49 6.01
CA GLY A 428 -20.14 3.33 6.13
C GLY A 428 -19.66 1.93 5.75
N GLY A 429 -18.55 1.85 5.01
CA GLY A 429 -17.87 0.61 4.64
C GLY A 429 -16.88 0.14 5.71
N HIS A 430 -16.17 -0.97 5.43
CA HIS A 430 -15.16 -1.54 6.32
C HIS A 430 -13.71 -1.21 5.89
N GLY A 431 -13.54 -0.21 5.02
CA GLY A 431 -12.23 0.23 4.54
C GLY A 431 -11.59 -0.76 3.59
N THR A 432 -10.48 -1.36 3.99
CA THR A 432 -9.82 -2.45 3.24
C THR A 432 -9.93 -3.75 4.03
N THR A 433 -10.63 -4.73 3.46
CA THR A 433 -10.84 -6.04 4.10
C THR A 433 -11.06 -7.14 3.06
N ASN A 434 -10.54 -8.32 3.33
CA ASN A 434 -10.79 -9.55 2.55
C ASN A 434 -11.89 -10.42 3.18
N ASN A 435 -12.58 -9.92 4.20
CA ASN A 435 -13.68 -10.62 4.83
C ASN A 435 -14.98 -10.28 4.11
N LYS A 436 -15.87 -11.28 4.02
CA LYS A 436 -17.23 -11.06 3.57
C LYS A 436 -17.97 -10.16 4.56
N ASN A 437 -18.56 -9.07 4.06
CA ASN A 437 -19.38 -8.16 4.85
C ASN A 437 -20.83 -8.18 4.36
N GLU A 438 -21.74 -7.93 5.29
CA GLU A 438 -23.19 -7.92 5.07
C GLU A 438 -23.74 -6.55 5.47
N TYR A 439 -24.60 -6.00 4.62
CA TYR A 439 -25.25 -4.71 4.80
C TYR A 439 -26.73 -4.83 4.55
N THR A 440 -27.53 -4.05 5.26
CA THR A 440 -28.96 -3.98 5.11
C THR A 440 -29.47 -2.55 5.29
N TYR A 441 -30.52 -2.21 4.53
CA TYR A 441 -31.24 -0.95 4.66
C TYR A 441 -32.73 -1.17 4.43
N LEU A 442 -33.59 -0.52 5.21
CA LEU A 442 -35.03 -0.59 5.05
C LEU A 442 -35.56 0.79 4.60
N ASP A 443 -36.04 0.88 3.36
CA ASP A 443 -36.71 2.06 2.85
C ASP A 443 -38.19 2.03 3.26
N GLU A 444 -38.52 2.86 4.26
CA GLU A 444 -39.87 3.02 4.78
C GLU A 444 -40.67 4.13 4.08
N SER A 445 -40.02 4.90 3.19
CA SER A 445 -40.61 6.06 2.55
C SER A 445 -41.34 5.76 1.24
N VAL A 446 -41.35 4.49 0.83
CA VAL A 446 -41.98 4.03 -0.41
C VAL A 446 -43.49 3.99 -0.35
N LYS A 447 -44.14 4.16 -1.51
CA LYS A 447 -45.57 3.96 -1.74
C LYS A 447 -45.75 2.91 -2.81
N SER A 448 -47.02 2.58 -3.20
CA SER A 448 -47.27 1.71 -4.36
C SER A 448 -46.56 2.25 -5.60
N GLY A 449 -45.91 1.39 -6.37
CA GLY A 449 -45.19 1.73 -7.58
C GLY A 449 -43.92 0.95 -7.81
N ILE A 450 -43.29 1.16 -8.95
CA ILE A 450 -42.00 0.55 -9.28
C ILE A 450 -40.89 1.49 -8.86
N TYR A 451 -39.92 0.93 -8.13
CA TYR A 451 -38.72 1.62 -7.67
C TYR A 451 -37.47 0.93 -8.17
N HIS A 452 -36.47 1.73 -8.52
CA HIS A 452 -35.14 1.31 -8.91
C HIS A 452 -34.18 1.77 -7.84
N TYR A 453 -33.36 0.85 -7.33
CA TYR A 453 -32.30 1.13 -6.35
C TYR A 453 -30.96 0.81 -6.98
N ARG A 454 -29.96 1.68 -6.76
CA ARG A 454 -28.58 1.38 -7.11
C ARG A 454 -27.63 1.66 -5.96
N LEU A 455 -26.57 0.91 -5.92
CA LEU A 455 -25.45 1.13 -5.01
C LEU A 455 -24.37 1.95 -5.71
N LYS A 456 -23.94 3.02 -5.06
CA LYS A 456 -22.77 3.81 -5.41
C LYS A 456 -21.74 3.62 -4.31
N GLN A 457 -20.66 2.88 -4.61
CA GLN A 457 -19.52 2.78 -3.73
C GLN A 457 -18.72 4.07 -3.77
N ILE A 458 -18.21 4.53 -2.62
CA ILE A 458 -17.39 5.74 -2.48
C ILE A 458 -16.12 5.39 -1.72
N ASN A 459 -14.97 5.73 -2.28
CA ASN A 459 -13.66 5.53 -1.67
C ASN A 459 -13.30 6.67 -0.71
N PHE A 460 -12.29 6.49 0.16
CA PHE A 460 -11.80 7.54 1.06
C PHE A 460 -11.23 8.76 0.34
N ASP A 461 -10.79 8.61 -0.91
CA ASP A 461 -10.32 9.72 -1.77
C ASP A 461 -11.46 10.46 -2.50
N GLY A 462 -12.72 10.04 -2.28
CA GLY A 462 -13.91 10.61 -2.93
C GLY A 462 -14.20 10.08 -4.33
N SER A 463 -13.35 9.22 -4.90
CA SER A 463 -13.68 8.51 -6.14
C SER A 463 -14.84 7.54 -5.90
N TYR A 464 -15.64 7.26 -6.93
CA TYR A 464 -16.82 6.39 -6.78
C TYR A 464 -17.06 5.52 -8.01
N GLU A 465 -17.82 4.45 -7.78
CA GLU A 465 -18.30 3.54 -8.82
C GLU A 465 -19.75 3.13 -8.57
N TYR A 466 -20.53 2.98 -9.64
CA TYR A 466 -21.87 2.40 -9.57
C TYR A 466 -21.77 0.88 -9.74
N LEU A 467 -22.22 0.11 -8.72
CA LEU A 467 -22.04 -1.33 -8.71
C LEU A 467 -23.18 -2.08 -9.41
N LYS A 468 -24.41 -1.92 -8.91
CA LYS A 468 -25.57 -2.66 -9.41
C LYS A 468 -26.86 -1.89 -9.20
N THR A 469 -27.79 -2.07 -10.12
CA THR A 469 -29.18 -1.60 -10.00
C THR A 469 -30.12 -2.79 -9.85
N VAL A 470 -31.10 -2.67 -8.96
CA VAL A 470 -32.19 -3.63 -8.76
C VAL A 470 -33.53 -2.89 -8.81
N SER A 471 -34.56 -3.57 -9.27
CA SER A 471 -35.90 -3.00 -9.35
C SER A 471 -36.85 -3.82 -8.50
N VAL A 472 -37.81 -3.16 -7.90
CA VAL A 472 -38.87 -3.76 -7.10
C VAL A 472 -40.18 -3.10 -7.39
N ASP A 473 -41.24 -3.91 -7.52
CA ASP A 473 -42.62 -3.44 -7.69
C ASP A 473 -43.39 -3.65 -6.38
N LEU A 474 -43.80 -2.56 -5.74
CA LEU A 474 -44.61 -2.61 -4.53
C LEU A 474 -46.09 -2.87 -4.82
N GLY A 475 -46.47 -3.12 -6.05
CA GLY A 475 -47.83 -3.49 -6.43
C GLY A 475 -48.94 -2.66 -5.76
N MET A 476 -50.19 -2.95 -6.13
CA MET A 476 -51.34 -2.54 -5.34
C MET A 476 -51.52 -3.50 -4.17
N PRO A 477 -52.01 -3.06 -3.01
CA PRO A 477 -52.32 -3.99 -1.90
C PRO A 477 -53.32 -5.07 -2.36
N ASP A 478 -53.05 -6.32 -2.03
CA ASP A 478 -53.92 -7.46 -2.43
C ASP A 478 -55.26 -7.47 -1.70
N GLY A 479 -55.41 -6.67 -0.65
CA GLY A 479 -56.63 -6.64 0.16
C GLY A 479 -56.66 -5.46 1.14
N PHE A 480 -57.79 -5.28 1.78
CA PHE A 480 -57.93 -4.28 2.84
C PHE A 480 -57.26 -4.78 4.13
N MET A 481 -56.60 -3.91 4.83
CA MET A 481 -56.02 -4.19 6.15
C MET A 481 -56.13 -2.96 7.05
N LEU A 482 -56.39 -3.17 8.34
CA LEU A 482 -56.18 -2.19 9.39
C LEU A 482 -55.16 -2.77 10.40
N GLY A 483 -54.00 -2.15 10.49
CA GLY A 483 -52.92 -2.52 11.38
C GLY A 483 -53.23 -2.22 12.87
N GLN A 484 -52.48 -2.84 13.79
CA GLN A 484 -52.47 -2.42 15.20
C GLN A 484 -51.62 -1.16 15.32
N ASN A 485 -52.15 -0.14 16.02
CA ASN A 485 -51.36 1.07 16.26
C ASN A 485 -50.07 0.80 17.03
N TYR A 486 -49.02 1.53 16.71
CA TYR A 486 -47.73 1.39 17.37
C TYR A 486 -47.13 2.78 17.68
N PRO A 487 -46.63 2.98 18.92
CA PRO A 487 -46.68 2.09 20.07
C PRO A 487 -48.09 1.84 20.58
N ASN A 488 -48.34 0.70 21.27
CA ASN A 488 -49.58 0.42 22.00
C ASN A 488 -49.25 -0.47 23.21
N PRO A 489 -49.42 -0.01 24.49
CA PRO A 489 -49.90 1.32 24.87
C PRO A 489 -49.00 2.49 24.45
N PHE A 490 -49.55 3.71 24.40
CA PHE A 490 -48.83 4.90 23.91
C PHE A 490 -49.07 6.14 24.81
N ASN A 491 -48.15 7.15 24.70
CA ASN A 491 -48.20 8.43 25.40
C ASN A 491 -47.38 9.50 24.65
N PRO A 492 -47.91 10.63 24.18
CA PRO A 492 -49.33 10.81 23.85
C PRO A 492 -49.64 10.40 22.40
N THR A 493 -48.62 10.03 21.61
CA THR A 493 -48.74 9.79 20.16
C THR A 493 -48.61 8.32 19.79
N THR A 494 -49.30 7.94 18.71
CA THR A 494 -49.20 6.61 18.09
C THR A 494 -49.48 6.72 16.57
N THR A 495 -48.96 5.79 15.80
CA THR A 495 -49.21 5.69 14.36
C THR A 495 -50.15 4.52 14.07
N ILE A 496 -51.15 4.76 13.20
CA ILE A 496 -52.11 3.78 12.70
C ILE A 496 -51.79 3.53 11.24
N GLU A 497 -51.52 2.27 10.86
CA GLU A 497 -51.28 1.86 9.49
C GLU A 497 -52.50 1.12 8.91
N PHE A 498 -52.81 1.39 7.64
CA PHE A 498 -53.84 0.67 6.90
C PHE A 498 -53.53 0.62 5.42
N GLN A 499 -54.18 -0.31 4.69
CA GLN A 499 -54.06 -0.42 3.25
C GLN A 499 -55.42 -0.61 2.59
N ILE A 500 -55.52 -0.11 1.36
CA ILE A 500 -56.70 -0.24 0.54
C ILE A 500 -56.31 -0.71 -0.87
N PRO A 501 -56.93 -1.77 -1.43
CA PRO A 501 -56.54 -2.36 -2.72
C PRO A 501 -57.14 -1.60 -3.91
N ILE A 502 -58.18 -0.83 -3.72
CA ILE A 502 -58.87 -0.06 -4.75
C ILE A 502 -59.13 1.36 -4.25
N SER A 503 -59.22 2.31 -5.16
CA SER A 503 -59.56 3.69 -4.80
C SER A 503 -61.01 3.79 -4.38
N GLU A 504 -61.28 4.28 -3.16
CA GLU A 504 -62.61 4.47 -2.62
C GLU A 504 -62.65 5.47 -1.47
N PHE A 505 -63.87 5.80 -1.00
CA PHE A 505 -64.03 6.68 0.15
C PHE A 505 -63.62 5.98 1.45
N VAL A 506 -62.76 6.59 2.20
CA VAL A 506 -62.17 6.05 3.43
C VAL A 506 -62.55 6.90 4.61
N SER A 507 -63.09 6.25 5.68
CA SER A 507 -63.35 6.87 6.96
C SER A 507 -62.56 6.15 8.04
N LEU A 508 -61.64 6.86 8.72
CA LEU A 508 -60.90 6.38 9.92
C LEU A 508 -61.28 7.25 11.11
N LYS A 509 -61.92 6.65 12.11
CA LYS A 509 -62.45 7.36 13.26
C LYS A 509 -62.04 6.70 14.57
N VAL A 510 -61.92 7.53 15.62
CA VAL A 510 -61.62 7.10 16.99
C VAL A 510 -62.85 7.18 17.86
N TYR A 511 -63.05 6.16 18.70
CA TYR A 511 -64.19 6.03 19.60
C TYR A 511 -63.72 5.74 21.05
N ASP A 512 -64.52 6.18 22.04
CA ASP A 512 -64.32 5.78 23.41
C ASP A 512 -64.87 4.37 23.71
N SER A 513 -64.72 3.92 24.97
CA SER A 513 -65.20 2.62 25.43
C SER A 513 -66.71 2.43 25.40
N LEU A 514 -67.49 3.54 25.26
CA LEU A 514 -68.95 3.54 25.13
C LEU A 514 -69.41 3.64 23.67
N GLY A 515 -68.47 3.63 22.71
CA GLY A 515 -68.76 3.75 21.25
C GLY A 515 -69.06 5.14 20.76
N ARG A 516 -68.83 6.19 21.56
CA ARG A 516 -69.02 7.58 21.14
C ARG A 516 -67.81 8.01 20.30
N GLU A 517 -68.09 8.65 19.14
CA GLU A 517 -67.06 9.20 18.27
C GLU A 517 -66.29 10.33 19.00
N ILE A 518 -65.00 10.20 19.07
CA ILE A 518 -64.09 11.15 19.71
C ILE A 518 -63.37 12.01 18.67
N ARG A 519 -62.93 11.40 17.59
CA ARG A 519 -62.15 12.08 16.55
C ARG A 519 -62.30 11.41 15.19
N VAL A 520 -62.34 12.22 14.13
CA VAL A 520 -62.23 11.79 12.75
C VAL A 520 -60.79 12.03 12.31
N LEU A 521 -60.09 10.98 11.91
CA LEU A 521 -58.69 11.05 11.45
C LEU A 521 -58.63 11.18 9.92
N ILE A 522 -59.48 10.42 9.19
CA ILE A 522 -59.63 10.48 7.76
C ILE A 522 -61.12 10.42 7.42
N ASN A 523 -61.58 11.19 6.41
CA ASN A 523 -62.90 11.14 5.86
C ASN A 523 -62.93 11.73 4.44
N GLU A 524 -62.27 11.01 3.50
CA GLU A 524 -62.05 11.46 2.13
C GLU A 524 -61.82 10.29 1.17
N GLU A 525 -61.83 10.55 -0.15
CA GLU A 525 -61.41 9.57 -1.15
C GLU A 525 -59.90 9.34 -1.06
N LYS A 526 -59.49 8.08 -1.03
CA LYS A 526 -58.08 7.63 -1.08
C LYS A 526 -57.88 6.75 -2.30
N LYS A 527 -56.73 6.89 -2.97
CA LYS A 527 -56.29 5.97 -4.03
C LYS A 527 -55.89 4.64 -3.40
N ALA A 528 -55.89 3.54 -4.19
CA ALA A 528 -55.29 2.29 -3.76
C ALA A 528 -53.83 2.54 -3.24
N GLY A 529 -53.45 1.91 -2.12
CA GLY A 529 -52.12 2.10 -1.53
C GLY A 529 -52.05 1.80 -0.04
N PHE A 530 -50.85 2.03 0.53
CA PHE A 530 -50.54 1.91 1.95
C PHE A 530 -50.58 3.30 2.60
N TYR A 531 -51.15 3.39 3.81
CA TYR A 531 -51.35 4.66 4.50
C TYR A 531 -50.90 4.57 5.97
N LYS A 532 -50.35 5.68 6.47
CA LYS A 532 -49.99 5.90 7.89
C LYS A 532 -50.67 7.18 8.36
N VAL A 533 -51.21 7.13 9.59
CA VAL A 533 -51.85 8.27 10.24
C VAL A 533 -51.35 8.37 11.66
N ASP A 534 -50.74 9.51 11.97
CA ASP A 534 -50.32 9.81 13.33
C ASP A 534 -51.50 10.34 14.14
N PHE A 535 -51.70 9.80 15.32
CA PHE A 535 -52.74 10.17 16.23
C PHE A 535 -52.13 10.72 17.55
N ASP A 536 -52.42 11.96 17.81
CA ASP A 536 -52.06 12.63 19.06
C ASP A 536 -53.28 12.63 19.99
N ALA A 537 -53.13 12.00 21.16
CA ALA A 537 -54.13 11.87 22.21
C ALA A 537 -53.81 12.73 23.46
N SER A 538 -53.05 13.81 23.30
CA SER A 538 -52.65 14.71 24.40
C SER A 538 -53.80 15.32 25.19
N ASP A 539 -54.98 15.47 24.58
CA ASP A 539 -56.20 15.98 25.19
C ASP A 539 -57.13 14.89 25.74
N LEU A 540 -56.82 13.61 25.55
CA LEU A 540 -57.60 12.47 26.03
C LEU A 540 -57.08 11.92 27.35
N THR A 541 -57.94 11.28 28.14
CA THR A 541 -57.59 10.64 29.42
C THR A 541 -56.99 9.24 29.18
N SER A 542 -56.19 8.77 30.16
CA SER A 542 -55.75 7.35 30.15
C SER A 542 -56.95 6.42 30.08
N GLY A 543 -56.88 5.39 29.25
CA GLY A 543 -57.99 4.47 29.06
C GLY A 543 -57.95 3.67 27.79
N ILE A 544 -59.00 2.90 27.55
CA ILE A 544 -59.17 2.07 26.35
C ILE A 544 -60.00 2.86 25.34
N TYR A 545 -59.50 2.93 24.13
CA TYR A 545 -60.15 3.52 22.98
C TYR A 545 -60.14 2.51 21.82
N PHE A 546 -61.00 2.78 20.82
CA PHE A 546 -61.08 1.99 19.60
C PHE A 546 -60.92 2.92 18.40
N TYR A 547 -60.29 2.43 17.34
CA TYR A 547 -60.33 3.09 16.05
C TYR A 547 -60.91 2.16 15.00
N LYS A 548 -61.66 2.72 14.06
CA LYS A 548 -62.37 1.98 13.04
C LYS A 548 -62.09 2.57 11.67
N LEU A 549 -61.62 1.70 10.79
CA LEU A 549 -61.53 1.95 9.35
C LEU A 549 -62.83 1.46 8.67
N SER A 550 -63.45 2.29 7.86
CA SER A 550 -64.65 1.93 7.09
C SER A 550 -64.50 2.46 5.69
N THR A 551 -64.78 1.60 4.70
CA THR A 551 -64.91 1.93 3.29
C THR A 551 -66.23 1.34 2.77
N ASP A 552 -66.53 1.49 1.49
CA ASP A 552 -67.74 0.89 0.91
C ASP A 552 -67.70 -0.64 0.95
N ASN A 553 -66.48 -1.23 0.87
CA ASN A 553 -66.27 -2.66 0.75
C ASN A 553 -65.61 -3.31 1.97
N PHE A 554 -65.21 -2.51 2.99
CA PHE A 554 -64.47 -3.05 4.14
C PHE A 554 -64.75 -2.28 5.43
N SER A 555 -64.79 -3.01 6.56
CA SER A 555 -64.86 -2.41 7.88
C SER A 555 -64.08 -3.25 8.87
N ALA A 556 -63.17 -2.60 9.59
CA ALA A 556 -62.38 -3.21 10.69
C ALA A 556 -62.20 -2.25 11.84
N ALA A 557 -62.12 -2.78 13.08
CA ALA A 557 -61.83 -1.99 14.27
C ALA A 557 -60.69 -2.64 15.08
N ARG A 558 -59.90 -1.78 15.74
CA ARG A 558 -58.80 -2.18 16.64
C ARG A 558 -58.88 -1.44 17.94
N LYS A 559 -58.37 -2.08 19.00
CA LYS A 559 -58.28 -1.48 20.33
C LYS A 559 -56.92 -0.81 20.50
N MET A 560 -56.90 0.36 21.16
CA MET A 560 -55.69 1.05 21.59
C MET A 560 -55.78 1.47 23.04
N THR A 561 -54.64 1.61 23.70
CA THR A 561 -54.56 1.98 25.12
C THR A 561 -53.71 3.21 25.31
N ILE A 562 -54.26 4.26 25.92
CA ILE A 562 -53.54 5.49 26.26
C ILE A 562 -53.09 5.37 27.72
N LEU A 563 -51.80 5.62 27.95
CA LEU A 563 -51.18 5.70 29.26
C LEU A 563 -50.57 7.10 29.43
N LYS A 564 -51.12 7.89 30.37
CA LYS A 564 -50.54 9.19 30.76
C LYS A 564 -49.86 9.08 32.09
#